data_20ce67df2f1be3a8ea8c5f185a68a019
#
_entry.id   20ce67df2f1be3a8ea8c5f185a68a019
#
_cell.length_a   1.000
_cell.length_b   1.000
_cell.length_c   1.000
_cell.angle_alpha   90.00
_cell.angle_beta   90.00
_cell.angle_gamma   90.00
#
_symmetry.space_group_name_H-M   'P 1'
#
loop_
_entity.id
_entity.type
_entity.pdbx_description
1 polymer ?
#
loop_
_entity_poly.entity_id
_entity_poly.type
_entity_poly.pdbx_seq_one_letter_code
_entity_poly.pdbx_strand_id
1 'polypeptide(L)'
;MFFSRSTVFAAALTSFAAPVIANDVNVYSYRQPELVKPLFDAFTEQSGIKVNVQFLKKGLVEKLVAEGDRSPADVILTVDISRLNSVVEAGVTQPIVSEILNNNIPAEFRDPENQWFALTTRARVAYASKERVLDGEVTTYEDFADPKWKNRICTRSGTNAYNLALTSAVIARHGEDIAKNWLLGVKSNLARKPQGNDRAQVKAIYAGECDISIGNTYYMAKMLSNPEQVEWANSVRIVFPKFQDGGTHMNVSGVAMTKASPNKDNALKLIEWLSGDTAQEIYAEAN
;
A
#
# COMPACT_ATOMS: atom_id res chain seq x y z
N MET A 1 3.69 -88.36 21.87
CA MET A 1 4.51 -87.15 22.03
C MET A 1 4.08 -86.16 20.93
N PHE A 2 3.12 -85.33 21.24
CA PHE A 2 2.59 -84.34 20.27
C PHE A 2 3.21 -82.96 20.59
N PHE A 3 3.97 -82.36 19.68
CA PHE A 3 4.51 -81.03 19.77
C PHE A 3 3.51 -80.07 19.10
N SER A 4 2.82 -79.18 19.93
CA SER A 4 2.04 -78.10 19.43
C SER A 4 2.96 -76.93 19.05
N ARG A 5 2.87 -76.47 17.82
CA ARG A 5 3.52 -75.25 17.30
C ARG A 5 2.56 -74.07 17.45
N SER A 6 2.79 -73.21 18.39
CA SER A 6 2.08 -71.93 18.51
C SER A 6 2.66 -70.91 17.52
N THR A 7 1.84 -70.50 16.54
CA THR A 7 2.18 -69.44 15.57
C THR A 7 1.76 -68.10 16.20
N VAL A 8 2.73 -67.26 16.50
CA VAL A 8 2.47 -65.87 16.93
C VAL A 8 2.30 -65.01 15.68
N PHE A 9 1.10 -64.46 15.51
CA PHE A 9 0.81 -63.45 14.48
C PHE A 9 1.22 -62.07 15.04
N ALA A 10 2.29 -61.50 14.53
CA ALA A 10 2.66 -60.11 14.78
C ALA A 10 1.83 -59.21 13.86
N ALA A 11 0.84 -58.48 14.41
CA ALA A 11 0.10 -57.47 13.68
C ALA A 11 1.00 -56.19 13.57
N ALA A 12 1.49 -55.91 12.40
CA ALA A 12 2.17 -54.67 12.07
C ALA A 12 1.14 -53.56 11.95
N LEU A 13 1.10 -52.67 12.93
CA LEU A 13 0.36 -51.38 12.87
C LEU A 13 1.12 -50.47 11.89
N THR A 14 0.67 -50.40 10.66
CA THR A 14 1.06 -49.36 9.69
C THR A 14 0.35 -48.07 10.05
N SER A 15 1.03 -47.17 10.69
CA SER A 15 0.57 -45.78 10.86
C SER A 15 0.50 -45.12 9.48
N PHE A 16 -0.68 -44.96 8.92
CA PHE A 16 -0.93 -44.09 7.79
C PHE A 16 -0.79 -42.67 8.31
N ALA A 17 0.36 -42.03 8.12
CA ALA A 17 0.47 -40.58 8.18
C ALA A 17 -0.40 -40.04 7.03
N ALA A 18 -1.54 -39.46 7.36
CA ALA A 18 -2.31 -38.70 6.39
C ALA A 18 -1.39 -37.61 5.81
N PRO A 19 -1.36 -37.41 4.50
CA PRO A 19 -0.63 -36.29 3.94
C PRO A 19 -1.19 -35.01 4.59
N VAL A 20 -0.37 -34.27 5.30
CA VAL A 20 -0.67 -32.90 5.68
C VAL A 20 -0.73 -32.15 4.34
N ILE A 21 -1.92 -31.93 3.82
CA ILE A 21 -2.11 -31.00 2.72
C ILE A 21 -1.75 -29.64 3.32
N ALA A 22 -0.53 -29.19 3.06
CA ALA A 22 -0.16 -27.83 3.31
C ALA A 22 -1.07 -26.97 2.42
N ASN A 23 -2.13 -26.41 3.00
CA ASN A 23 -3.04 -25.54 2.29
C ASN A 23 -2.28 -24.24 2.03
N ASP A 24 -1.73 -24.10 0.83
CA ASP A 24 -1.04 -22.90 0.36
C ASP A 24 -1.99 -21.71 0.44
N VAL A 25 -1.46 -20.52 0.70
CA VAL A 25 -2.24 -19.28 0.64
C VAL A 25 -2.10 -18.67 -0.75
N ASN A 26 -3.23 -18.42 -1.40
CA ASN A 26 -3.27 -17.79 -2.72
C ASN A 26 -3.55 -16.28 -2.58
N VAL A 27 -2.61 -15.47 -3.04
CA VAL A 27 -2.67 -14.01 -2.93
C VAL A 27 -2.88 -13.38 -4.31
N TYR A 28 -3.96 -12.60 -4.47
CA TYR A 28 -4.14 -11.73 -5.61
C TYR A 28 -3.59 -10.35 -5.27
N SER A 29 -2.63 -9.87 -6.06
CA SER A 29 -1.84 -8.70 -5.72
C SER A 29 -1.82 -7.66 -6.83
N TYR A 30 -2.08 -6.40 -6.48
CA TYR A 30 -1.71 -5.24 -7.30
C TYR A 30 -0.25 -4.81 -7.09
N ARG A 31 0.42 -5.36 -6.06
CA ARG A 31 1.82 -5.08 -5.77
C ARG A 31 2.71 -5.99 -6.60
N GLN A 32 3.79 -5.43 -7.14
CA GLN A 32 4.71 -6.15 -8.00
C GLN A 32 5.36 -7.33 -7.25
N PRO A 33 5.57 -8.48 -7.92
CA PRO A 33 6.09 -9.69 -7.28
C PRO A 33 7.43 -9.48 -6.57
N GLU A 34 8.32 -8.72 -7.14
CA GLU A 34 9.66 -8.44 -6.59
C GLU A 34 9.62 -7.69 -5.26
N LEU A 35 8.55 -6.93 -5.00
CA LEU A 35 8.37 -6.18 -3.74
C LEU A 35 7.74 -7.02 -2.62
N VAL A 36 7.04 -8.09 -2.98
CA VAL A 36 6.33 -8.95 -2.01
C VAL A 36 7.03 -10.30 -1.80
N LYS A 37 7.87 -10.70 -2.75
CA LYS A 37 8.59 -11.99 -2.67
C LYS A 37 9.42 -12.13 -1.39
N PRO A 38 10.23 -11.16 -0.95
CA PRO A 38 10.99 -11.30 0.29
C PRO A 38 10.10 -11.55 1.51
N LEU A 39 8.94 -10.90 1.58
CA LEU A 39 7.95 -11.09 2.64
C LEU A 39 7.39 -12.51 2.65
N PHE A 40 6.99 -13.01 1.50
CA PHE A 40 6.38 -14.34 1.40
C PHE A 40 7.38 -15.48 1.55
N ASP A 41 8.63 -15.28 1.13
CA ASP A 41 9.71 -16.23 1.39
C ASP A 41 9.97 -16.34 2.90
N ALA A 42 10.08 -15.21 3.60
CA ALA A 42 10.28 -15.18 5.05
C ALA A 42 9.10 -15.79 5.83
N PHE A 43 7.87 -15.48 5.43
CA PHE A 43 6.68 -16.11 6.00
C PHE A 43 6.68 -17.62 5.79
N THR A 44 7.00 -18.07 4.58
CA THR A 44 7.05 -19.51 4.24
C THR A 44 8.14 -20.24 5.05
N GLU A 45 9.31 -19.62 5.19
CA GLU A 45 10.41 -20.17 6.00
C GLU A 45 10.02 -20.33 7.46
N GLN A 46 9.33 -19.33 8.04
CA GLN A 46 8.93 -19.32 9.43
C GLN A 46 7.74 -20.22 9.73
N SER A 47 6.75 -20.26 8.83
CA SER A 47 5.46 -20.94 9.08
C SER A 47 5.32 -22.31 8.43
N GLY A 48 6.13 -22.63 7.43
CA GLY A 48 5.97 -23.77 6.56
C GLY A 48 4.80 -23.66 5.55
N ILE A 49 4.08 -22.53 5.56
CA ILE A 49 2.93 -22.27 4.67
C ILE A 49 3.43 -21.59 3.40
N LYS A 50 3.21 -22.19 2.26
CA LYS A 50 3.59 -21.61 0.98
C LYS A 50 2.61 -20.54 0.54
N VAL A 51 3.12 -19.47 -0.07
CA VAL A 51 2.32 -18.37 -0.62
C VAL A 51 2.45 -18.35 -2.14
N ASN A 52 1.33 -18.51 -2.84
CA ASN A 52 1.23 -18.39 -4.28
C ASN A 52 0.69 -16.99 -4.64
N VAL A 53 1.43 -16.25 -5.46
CA VAL A 53 1.06 -14.87 -5.82
C VAL A 53 0.63 -14.79 -7.27
N GLN A 54 -0.55 -14.24 -7.50
CA GLN A 54 -0.99 -13.79 -8.81
C GLN A 54 -0.96 -12.25 -8.88
N PHE A 55 -0.02 -11.71 -9.62
CA PHE A 55 0.06 -10.28 -9.88
C PHE A 55 -0.94 -9.87 -10.97
N LEU A 56 -1.73 -8.81 -10.68
CA LEU A 56 -2.67 -8.22 -11.62
C LEU A 56 -2.44 -6.71 -11.69
N LYS A 57 -2.02 -6.24 -12.84
CA LYS A 57 -1.86 -4.80 -13.07
C LYS A 57 -3.19 -4.03 -13.03
N LYS A 58 -4.28 -4.69 -13.44
CA LYS A 58 -5.68 -4.21 -13.47
C LYS A 58 -6.63 -5.41 -13.47
N GLY A 59 -7.91 -5.18 -13.24
CA GLY A 59 -8.96 -6.20 -13.39
C GLY A 59 -9.04 -7.20 -12.24
N LEU A 60 -8.46 -6.91 -11.06
CA LEU A 60 -8.49 -7.81 -9.91
C LEU A 60 -9.91 -7.93 -9.33
N VAL A 61 -10.63 -6.83 -9.22
CA VAL A 61 -12.00 -6.81 -8.71
C VAL A 61 -12.92 -7.59 -9.65
N GLU A 62 -12.83 -7.28 -10.95
CA GLU A 62 -13.62 -7.96 -11.99
C GLU A 62 -13.35 -9.46 -12.02
N LYS A 63 -12.09 -9.87 -11.82
CA LYS A 63 -11.71 -11.27 -11.73
C LYS A 63 -12.34 -11.94 -10.52
N LEU A 64 -12.26 -11.36 -9.33
CA LEU A 64 -12.87 -11.90 -8.12
C LEU A 64 -14.39 -12.01 -8.23
N VAL A 65 -15.05 -10.99 -8.79
CA VAL A 65 -16.49 -11.01 -9.05
C VAL A 65 -16.86 -12.13 -10.02
N ALA A 66 -16.11 -12.32 -11.10
CA ALA A 66 -16.36 -13.36 -12.10
C ALA A 66 -16.12 -14.78 -11.54
N GLU A 67 -15.16 -14.95 -10.65
CA GLU A 67 -14.88 -16.22 -9.97
C GLU A 67 -15.93 -16.55 -8.90
N GLY A 68 -16.47 -15.53 -8.24
CA GLY A 68 -17.48 -15.67 -7.17
C GLY A 68 -17.01 -16.61 -6.06
N ASP A 69 -17.89 -17.51 -5.61
CA ASP A 69 -17.60 -18.47 -4.53
C ASP A 69 -16.56 -19.56 -4.94
N ARG A 70 -16.18 -19.60 -6.20
CA ARG A 70 -15.15 -20.52 -6.72
C ARG A 70 -13.78 -19.88 -6.81
N SER A 71 -13.62 -18.65 -6.36
CA SER A 71 -12.32 -17.99 -6.37
C SER A 71 -11.30 -18.78 -5.53
N PRO A 72 -10.13 -19.08 -6.08
CA PRO A 72 -9.06 -19.71 -5.31
C PRO A 72 -8.30 -18.72 -4.44
N ALA A 73 -8.55 -17.43 -4.57
CA ALA A 73 -7.85 -16.38 -3.83
C ALA A 73 -8.25 -16.38 -2.36
N ASP A 74 -7.27 -16.36 -1.48
CA ASP A 74 -7.45 -16.21 -0.03
C ASP A 74 -7.29 -14.77 0.41
N VAL A 75 -6.29 -14.08 -0.14
CA VAL A 75 -5.84 -12.75 0.28
C VAL A 75 -5.75 -11.82 -0.90
N ILE A 76 -6.13 -10.57 -0.69
CA ILE A 76 -5.97 -9.46 -1.63
C ILE A 76 -4.92 -8.50 -1.08
N LEU A 77 -3.91 -8.14 -1.89
CA LEU A 77 -2.98 -7.06 -1.60
C LEU A 77 -3.20 -5.88 -2.54
N THR A 78 -3.41 -4.71 -1.97
CA THR A 78 -3.59 -3.48 -2.74
C THR A 78 -2.47 -2.48 -2.51
N VAL A 79 -2.40 -1.46 -3.37
CA VAL A 79 -1.36 -0.41 -3.32
C VAL A 79 -1.91 0.96 -2.96
N ASP A 80 -3.23 1.09 -2.77
CA ASP A 80 -3.88 2.33 -2.35
C ASP A 80 -5.27 2.07 -1.76
N ILE A 81 -5.80 3.07 -1.03
CA ILE A 81 -7.10 3.01 -0.35
C ILE A 81 -8.26 2.87 -1.34
N SER A 82 -8.17 3.48 -2.53
CA SER A 82 -9.27 3.39 -3.52
C SER A 82 -9.51 1.95 -3.93
N ARG A 83 -8.43 1.17 -4.12
CA ARG A 83 -8.52 -0.25 -4.46
C ARG A 83 -9.01 -1.11 -3.31
N LEU A 84 -8.67 -0.75 -2.05
CA LEU A 84 -9.25 -1.39 -0.87
C LEU A 84 -10.77 -1.16 -0.83
N ASN A 85 -11.21 0.08 -1.00
CA ASN A 85 -12.64 0.39 -1.05
C ASN A 85 -13.34 -0.34 -2.20
N SER A 86 -12.74 -0.38 -3.39
CA SER A 86 -13.34 -1.07 -4.54
C SER A 86 -13.58 -2.57 -4.30
N VAL A 87 -12.70 -3.28 -3.59
CA VAL A 87 -12.94 -4.71 -3.27
C VAL A 87 -14.02 -4.88 -2.21
N VAL A 88 -14.14 -3.94 -1.26
CA VAL A 88 -15.23 -3.95 -0.27
C VAL A 88 -16.57 -3.65 -0.93
N GLU A 89 -16.66 -2.58 -1.73
CA GLU A 89 -17.86 -2.19 -2.47
C GLU A 89 -18.35 -3.28 -3.42
N ALA A 90 -17.43 -4.05 -4.00
CA ALA A 90 -17.77 -5.21 -4.83
C ALA A 90 -18.29 -6.43 -4.04
N GLY A 91 -18.25 -6.39 -2.70
CA GLY A 91 -18.72 -7.47 -1.83
C GLY A 91 -17.89 -8.76 -1.92
N VAL A 92 -16.61 -8.64 -2.31
CA VAL A 92 -15.69 -9.78 -2.49
C VAL A 92 -14.78 -10.03 -1.29
N THR A 93 -14.93 -9.25 -0.21
CA THR A 93 -14.20 -9.37 1.05
C THR A 93 -15.06 -9.93 2.17
N GLN A 94 -14.43 -10.32 3.27
CA GLN A 94 -15.09 -10.69 4.52
C GLN A 94 -14.40 -10.02 5.71
N PRO A 95 -15.11 -9.74 6.81
CA PRO A 95 -14.51 -9.20 8.03
C PRO A 95 -13.47 -10.15 8.62
N ILE A 96 -12.41 -9.59 9.18
CA ILE A 96 -11.38 -10.32 9.91
C ILE A 96 -11.44 -9.91 11.38
N VAL A 97 -11.64 -10.88 12.26
CA VAL A 97 -11.59 -10.67 13.70
C VAL A 97 -10.24 -11.17 14.21
N SER A 98 -9.37 -10.25 14.65
CA SER A 98 -8.05 -10.56 15.17
C SER A 98 -7.60 -9.51 16.18
N GLU A 99 -7.27 -9.94 17.39
CA GLU A 99 -6.66 -9.06 18.40
C GLU A 99 -5.26 -8.61 18.00
N ILE A 100 -4.51 -9.46 17.29
CA ILE A 100 -3.17 -9.13 16.78
C ILE A 100 -3.26 -7.95 15.82
N LEU A 101 -4.16 -8.02 14.84
CA LEU A 101 -4.34 -6.92 13.88
C LEU A 101 -4.84 -5.64 14.56
N ASN A 102 -5.71 -5.77 15.55
CA ASN A 102 -6.23 -4.63 16.30
C ASN A 102 -5.15 -3.94 17.14
N ASN A 103 -4.20 -4.69 17.66
CA ASN A 103 -3.08 -4.17 18.43
C ASN A 103 -1.97 -3.57 17.54
N ASN A 104 -1.71 -4.20 16.39
CA ASN A 104 -0.64 -3.77 15.49
C ASN A 104 -1.03 -2.59 14.59
N ILE A 105 -2.32 -2.45 14.27
CA ILE A 105 -2.80 -1.46 13.29
C ILE A 105 -3.80 -0.50 13.96
N PRO A 106 -3.46 0.80 14.11
CA PRO A 106 -4.36 1.81 14.65
C PRO A 106 -5.70 1.88 13.91
N ALA A 107 -6.76 2.28 14.63
CA ALA A 107 -8.12 2.28 14.11
C ALA A 107 -8.31 3.12 12.84
N GLU A 108 -7.57 4.23 12.72
CA GLU A 108 -7.58 5.12 11.55
C GLU A 108 -6.93 4.49 10.29
N PHE A 109 -6.23 3.36 10.44
CA PHE A 109 -5.59 2.63 9.35
C PHE A 109 -6.22 1.27 9.07
N ARG A 110 -7.46 1.07 9.48
CA ARG A 110 -8.24 -0.13 9.17
C ARG A 110 -9.70 0.21 8.88
N ASP A 111 -10.38 -0.69 8.21
CA ASP A 111 -11.81 -0.56 7.94
C ASP A 111 -12.63 -0.62 9.24
N PRO A 112 -13.63 0.25 9.45
CA PRO A 112 -14.48 0.21 10.64
C PRO A 112 -15.19 -1.13 10.86
N GLU A 113 -15.50 -1.86 9.77
CA GLU A 113 -16.11 -3.18 9.78
C GLU A 113 -15.07 -4.31 9.62
N ASN A 114 -13.77 -3.99 9.75
CA ASN A 114 -12.65 -4.92 9.64
C ASN A 114 -12.54 -5.66 8.28
N GLN A 115 -13.01 -5.05 7.21
CA GLN A 115 -12.94 -5.63 5.86
C GLN A 115 -11.52 -5.54 5.26
N TRP A 116 -10.71 -4.58 5.72
CA TRP A 116 -9.32 -4.42 5.30
C TRP A 116 -8.46 -3.80 6.41
N PHE A 117 -7.14 -4.02 6.29
CA PHE A 117 -6.12 -3.52 7.18
C PHE A 117 -4.97 -2.91 6.38
N ALA A 118 -4.49 -1.72 6.78
CA ALA A 118 -3.31 -1.12 6.19
C ALA A 118 -2.04 -1.85 6.63
N LEU A 119 -1.13 -2.07 5.69
CA LEU A 119 0.19 -2.66 5.97
C LEU A 119 1.31 -1.63 5.87
N THR A 120 1.17 -0.66 4.97
CA THR A 120 2.14 0.44 4.84
C THR A 120 1.43 1.76 4.58
N THR A 121 2.02 2.84 5.06
CA THR A 121 1.51 4.20 4.86
C THR A 121 2.49 5.04 4.04
N ARG A 122 1.99 6.10 3.40
CA ARG A 122 2.79 7.14 2.78
C ARG A 122 2.06 8.47 2.87
N ALA A 123 2.82 9.51 3.17
CA ALA A 123 2.30 10.87 3.15
C ALA A 123 2.42 11.50 1.75
N ARG A 124 1.46 12.34 1.40
CA ARG A 124 1.54 13.23 0.27
C ARG A 124 2.15 14.54 0.74
N VAL A 125 3.41 14.77 0.44
CA VAL A 125 4.24 15.86 0.99
C VAL A 125 4.53 16.92 -0.06
N ALA A 126 4.96 18.11 0.40
CA ALA A 126 5.60 19.09 -0.45
C ALA A 126 7.10 18.82 -0.54
N TYR A 127 7.64 18.80 -1.74
CA TYR A 127 9.06 19.01 -2.00
C TYR A 127 9.28 20.49 -2.23
N ALA A 128 10.09 21.13 -1.39
CA ALA A 128 10.39 22.56 -1.46
C ALA A 128 11.87 22.77 -1.68
N SER A 129 12.23 23.64 -2.62
CA SER A 129 13.62 24.04 -2.85
C SER A 129 14.23 24.59 -1.57
N LYS A 130 15.39 24.10 -1.16
CA LYS A 130 16.13 24.60 0.01
C LYS A 130 16.63 26.05 -0.17
N GLU A 131 16.90 26.45 -1.40
CA GLU A 131 17.48 27.76 -1.73
C GLU A 131 16.40 28.83 -1.99
N ARG A 132 15.25 28.44 -2.59
CA ARG A 132 14.27 29.40 -3.13
C ARG A 132 12.95 29.45 -2.37
N VAL A 133 12.79 28.61 -1.36
CA VAL A 133 11.58 28.55 -0.52
C VAL A 133 12.02 28.65 0.94
N LEU A 134 11.54 29.62 1.66
CA LEU A 134 11.85 29.81 3.08
C LEU A 134 11.09 28.79 3.94
N ASP A 135 11.61 28.52 5.13
CA ASP A 135 10.92 27.70 6.11
C ASP A 135 9.60 28.36 6.51
N GLY A 136 8.53 27.57 6.54
CA GLY A 136 7.18 28.07 6.86
C GLY A 136 6.42 28.73 5.69
N GLU A 137 6.99 28.84 4.48
CA GLU A 137 6.26 29.37 3.32
C GLU A 137 5.20 28.40 2.78
N VAL A 138 5.37 27.09 2.99
CA VAL A 138 4.40 26.04 2.66
C VAL A 138 4.12 25.27 3.94
N THR A 139 2.90 25.35 4.43
CA THR A 139 2.47 24.67 5.66
C THR A 139 1.19 23.88 5.48
N THR A 140 0.37 24.27 4.49
CA THR A 140 -0.92 23.65 4.21
C THR A 140 -1.01 23.22 2.73
N TYR A 141 -1.98 22.36 2.42
CA TYR A 141 -2.30 22.03 1.01
C TYR A 141 -2.95 23.22 0.31
N GLU A 142 -3.66 24.05 1.06
CA GLU A 142 -4.31 25.26 0.57
C GLU A 142 -3.29 26.29 0.08
N ASP A 143 -2.11 26.34 0.70
CA ASP A 143 -1.00 27.23 0.28
C ASP A 143 -0.61 27.06 -1.18
N PHE A 144 -0.78 25.87 -1.77
CA PHE A 144 -0.46 25.65 -3.19
C PHE A 144 -1.34 26.47 -4.16
N ALA A 145 -2.48 26.95 -3.70
CA ALA A 145 -3.35 27.83 -4.47
C ALA A 145 -3.02 29.32 -4.33
N ASP A 146 -2.14 29.71 -3.38
CA ASP A 146 -1.74 31.09 -3.15
C ASP A 146 -1.04 31.66 -4.39
N PRO A 147 -1.45 32.86 -4.89
CA PRO A 147 -0.81 33.52 -6.04
C PRO A 147 0.70 33.79 -5.91
N LYS A 148 1.27 33.78 -4.70
CA LYS A 148 2.73 33.88 -4.48
C LYS A 148 3.52 32.77 -5.18
N TRP A 149 2.87 31.66 -5.49
CA TRP A 149 3.46 30.51 -6.19
C TRP A 149 3.29 30.57 -7.71
N LYS A 150 2.86 31.68 -8.28
CA LYS A 150 2.68 31.81 -9.72
C LYS A 150 3.93 31.47 -10.48
N ASN A 151 3.83 30.49 -11.43
CA ASN A 151 4.94 29.94 -12.20
C ASN A 151 6.04 29.27 -11.35
N ARG A 152 5.72 28.77 -10.15
CA ARG A 152 6.67 28.16 -9.23
C ARG A 152 6.33 26.72 -8.84
N ILE A 153 5.21 26.16 -9.35
CA ILE A 153 4.76 24.81 -9.03
C ILE A 153 5.00 23.86 -10.20
N CYS A 154 5.61 22.72 -9.93
CA CYS A 154 5.60 21.55 -10.81
C CYS A 154 4.74 20.44 -10.23
N THR A 155 4.05 19.69 -11.09
CA THR A 155 3.28 18.52 -10.66
C THR A 155 3.19 17.48 -11.76
N ARG A 156 2.93 16.25 -11.37
CA ARG A 156 2.51 15.19 -12.30
C ARG A 156 1.05 15.39 -12.71
N SER A 157 0.57 14.60 -13.68
CA SER A 157 -0.81 14.69 -14.16
C SER A 157 -1.84 14.74 -13.02
N GLY A 158 -2.82 15.64 -13.13
CA GLY A 158 -3.96 15.70 -12.21
C GLY A 158 -4.82 14.44 -12.21
N THR A 159 -4.80 13.66 -13.31
CA THR A 159 -5.52 12.38 -13.42
C THR A 159 -4.73 11.19 -12.82
N ASN A 160 -3.55 11.44 -12.27
CA ASN A 160 -2.81 10.39 -11.57
C ASN A 160 -3.49 10.03 -10.25
N ALA A 161 -3.54 8.74 -9.91
CA ALA A 161 -4.22 8.23 -8.72
C ALA A 161 -3.83 8.96 -7.42
N TYR A 162 -2.56 9.39 -7.26
CA TYR A 162 -2.11 10.09 -6.05
C TYR A 162 -2.65 11.51 -5.96
N ASN A 163 -2.75 12.22 -7.09
CA ASN A 163 -3.35 13.56 -7.14
C ASN A 163 -4.87 13.48 -7.03
N LEU A 164 -5.50 12.45 -7.62
CA LEU A 164 -6.93 12.20 -7.44
C LEU A 164 -7.26 11.93 -5.98
N ALA A 165 -6.48 11.08 -5.28
CA ALA A 165 -6.69 10.80 -3.86
C ALA A 165 -6.56 12.06 -2.98
N LEU A 166 -5.57 12.92 -3.24
CA LEU A 166 -5.46 14.21 -2.54
C LEU A 166 -6.65 15.12 -2.85
N THR A 167 -7.06 15.21 -4.12
CA THR A 167 -8.23 16.00 -4.51
C THR A 167 -9.51 15.50 -3.85
N SER A 168 -9.70 14.18 -3.77
CA SER A 168 -10.83 13.58 -3.05
C SER A 168 -10.81 13.93 -1.56
N ALA A 169 -9.62 13.98 -0.95
CA ALA A 169 -9.49 14.39 0.45
C ALA A 169 -9.85 15.87 0.65
N VAL A 170 -9.48 16.76 -0.29
CA VAL A 170 -9.90 18.17 -0.27
C VAL A 170 -11.42 18.28 -0.42
N ILE A 171 -12.02 17.52 -1.34
CA ILE A 171 -13.49 17.50 -1.53
C ILE A 171 -14.19 17.04 -0.25
N ALA A 172 -13.73 15.94 0.35
CA ALA A 172 -14.34 15.37 1.55
C ALA A 172 -14.31 16.34 2.74
N ARG A 173 -13.27 17.20 2.83
CA ARG A 173 -13.09 18.16 3.93
C ARG A 173 -13.81 19.48 3.69
N HIS A 174 -13.77 19.98 2.47
CA HIS A 174 -14.16 21.37 2.15
C HIS A 174 -15.28 21.48 1.12
N GLY A 175 -15.71 20.36 0.53
CA GLY A 175 -16.72 20.34 -0.52
C GLY A 175 -16.16 20.61 -1.92
N GLU A 176 -16.98 20.36 -2.94
CA GLU A 176 -16.58 20.39 -4.36
C GLU A 176 -16.20 21.82 -4.83
N ASP A 177 -16.94 22.85 -4.42
CA ASP A 177 -16.68 24.22 -4.88
C ASP A 177 -15.35 24.74 -4.39
N ILE A 178 -15.01 24.49 -3.12
CA ILE A 178 -13.71 24.89 -2.54
C ILE A 178 -12.59 24.07 -3.20
N ALA A 179 -12.76 22.77 -3.38
CA ALA A 179 -11.79 21.92 -4.06
C ALA A 179 -11.54 22.35 -5.51
N LYS A 180 -12.59 22.74 -6.23
CA LYS A 180 -12.51 23.30 -7.60
C LYS A 180 -11.69 24.60 -7.61
N ASN A 181 -11.97 25.52 -6.69
CA ASN A 181 -11.26 26.79 -6.61
C ASN A 181 -9.78 26.56 -6.25
N TRP A 182 -9.51 25.65 -5.31
CA TRP A 182 -8.15 25.24 -4.99
C TRP A 182 -7.41 24.68 -6.21
N LEU A 183 -8.02 23.77 -6.97
CA LEU A 183 -7.43 23.21 -8.19
C LEU A 183 -7.16 24.27 -9.26
N LEU A 184 -8.06 25.26 -9.40
CA LEU A 184 -7.87 26.39 -10.32
C LEU A 184 -6.68 27.25 -9.87
N GLY A 185 -6.55 27.54 -8.57
CA GLY A 185 -5.41 28.25 -8.00
C GLY A 185 -4.10 27.49 -8.24
N VAL A 186 -4.04 26.18 -7.91
CA VAL A 186 -2.86 25.35 -8.20
C VAL A 186 -2.53 25.36 -9.69
N LYS A 187 -3.54 25.24 -10.58
CA LYS A 187 -3.34 25.28 -12.03
C LYS A 187 -2.75 26.63 -12.49
N SER A 188 -3.19 27.75 -11.94
CA SER A 188 -2.69 29.08 -12.29
C SER A 188 -1.23 29.30 -11.85
N ASN A 189 -0.76 28.53 -10.84
CA ASN A 189 0.57 28.61 -10.27
C ASN A 189 1.59 27.67 -10.92
N LEU A 190 1.15 26.84 -11.89
CA LEU A 190 2.05 25.91 -12.56
C LEU A 190 3.13 26.62 -13.38
N ALA A 191 4.38 26.23 -13.18
CA ALA A 191 5.53 26.68 -13.97
C ALA A 191 5.55 26.05 -15.37
N ARG A 192 4.97 24.86 -15.47
CA ARG A 192 4.92 24.10 -16.72
C ARG A 192 3.70 23.18 -16.78
N LYS A 193 3.42 22.63 -17.94
CA LYS A 193 2.39 21.60 -18.12
C LYS A 193 2.70 20.38 -17.25
N PRO A 194 1.72 19.82 -16.51
CA PRO A 194 1.90 18.62 -15.71
C PRO A 194 2.47 17.45 -16.51
N GLN A 195 3.56 16.83 -16.01
CA GLN A 195 4.25 15.72 -16.68
C GLN A 195 5.13 14.93 -15.72
N GLY A 196 5.58 13.75 -16.14
CA GLY A 196 6.51 12.91 -15.38
C GLY A 196 5.92 12.29 -14.11
N ASN A 197 6.79 11.73 -13.30
CA ASN A 197 6.48 11.17 -11.98
C ASN A 197 7.01 12.08 -10.85
N ASP A 198 6.85 11.70 -9.57
CA ASP A 198 7.26 12.53 -8.44
C ASP A 198 8.76 12.84 -8.45
N ARG A 199 9.63 11.89 -8.85
CA ARG A 199 11.09 12.14 -8.98
C ARG A 199 11.41 13.16 -10.08
N ALA A 200 10.66 13.14 -11.18
CA ALA A 200 10.79 14.14 -12.24
C ALA A 200 10.43 15.55 -11.78
N GLN A 201 9.57 15.68 -10.77
CA GLN A 201 9.28 16.98 -10.17
C GLN A 201 10.46 17.48 -9.34
N VAL A 202 11.07 16.59 -8.52
CA VAL A 202 12.27 16.95 -7.75
C VAL A 202 13.43 17.33 -8.68
N LYS A 203 13.62 16.59 -9.79
CA LYS A 203 14.58 16.97 -10.83
C LYS A 203 14.32 18.38 -11.40
N ALA A 204 13.05 18.73 -11.62
CA ALA A 204 12.66 20.05 -12.12
C ALA A 204 12.95 21.16 -11.10
N ILE A 205 12.74 20.90 -9.80
CA ILE A 205 13.13 21.83 -8.74
C ILE A 205 14.66 22.01 -8.71
N TYR A 206 15.41 20.92 -8.80
CA TYR A 206 16.87 20.96 -8.90
C TYR A 206 17.34 21.80 -10.08
N ALA A 207 16.71 21.64 -11.25
CA ALA A 207 17.02 22.40 -12.46
C ALA A 207 16.51 23.86 -12.44
N GLY A 208 15.82 24.31 -11.41
CA GLY A 208 15.29 25.68 -11.30
C GLY A 208 14.03 25.95 -12.13
N GLU A 209 13.37 24.90 -12.69
CA GLU A 209 12.15 25.07 -13.47
C GLU A 209 10.94 25.44 -12.59
N CYS A 210 10.95 25.04 -11.32
CA CYS A 210 9.95 25.35 -10.30
C CYS A 210 10.57 25.30 -8.91
N ASP A 211 9.82 25.72 -7.88
CA ASP A 211 10.34 25.81 -6.53
C ASP A 211 9.68 24.80 -5.57
N ILE A 212 8.44 24.42 -5.85
CA ILE A 212 7.71 23.45 -5.05
C ILE A 212 6.98 22.42 -5.92
N SER A 213 6.76 21.25 -5.34
CA SER A 213 5.94 20.18 -5.92
C SER A 213 5.29 19.34 -4.84
N ILE A 214 4.26 18.58 -5.21
CA ILE A 214 3.62 17.57 -4.35
C ILE A 214 4.07 16.19 -4.77
N GLY A 215 4.56 15.38 -3.82
CA GLY A 215 5.03 14.02 -4.04
C GLY A 215 4.79 13.09 -2.85
N ASN A 216 5.10 11.80 -3.02
CA ASN A 216 5.02 10.82 -1.93
C ASN A 216 6.35 10.69 -1.20
N THR A 217 6.31 10.52 0.12
CA THR A 217 7.49 10.45 1.00
C THR A 217 8.56 9.46 0.53
N TYR A 218 8.19 8.24 0.14
CA TYR A 218 9.12 7.16 -0.18
C TYR A 218 10.05 7.46 -1.40
N TYR A 219 9.65 8.38 -2.27
CA TYR A 219 10.53 8.76 -3.39
C TYR A 219 11.80 9.47 -2.93
N MET A 220 11.76 10.16 -1.78
CA MET A 220 12.96 10.79 -1.22
C MET A 220 14.02 9.76 -0.87
N ALA A 221 13.64 8.70 -0.13
CA ALA A 221 14.58 7.64 0.22
C ALA A 221 15.19 6.98 -1.03
N LYS A 222 14.34 6.69 -2.05
CA LYS A 222 14.80 6.11 -3.32
C LYS A 222 15.75 7.01 -4.10
N MET A 223 15.56 8.32 -4.06
CA MET A 223 16.46 9.27 -4.70
C MET A 223 17.80 9.42 -3.94
N LEU A 224 17.74 9.43 -2.62
CA LEU A 224 18.95 9.50 -1.77
C LEU A 224 19.83 8.27 -1.92
N SER A 225 19.26 7.10 -2.20
CA SER A 225 20.00 5.86 -2.45
C SER A 225 20.49 5.71 -3.89
N ASN A 226 20.16 6.64 -4.81
CA ASN A 226 20.52 6.56 -6.21
C ASN A 226 21.57 7.62 -6.56
N PRO A 227 22.80 7.23 -6.96
CA PRO A 227 23.88 8.18 -7.29
C PRO A 227 23.51 9.22 -8.37
N GLU A 228 22.63 8.87 -9.31
CA GLU A 228 22.20 9.79 -10.37
C GLU A 228 21.14 10.81 -9.89
N GLN A 229 20.52 10.59 -8.73
CA GLN A 229 19.38 11.36 -8.24
C GLN A 229 19.63 12.01 -6.87
N VAL A 230 20.72 11.66 -6.21
CA VAL A 230 21.05 12.16 -4.86
C VAL A 230 21.16 13.67 -4.82
N GLU A 231 21.71 14.31 -5.84
CA GLU A 231 21.81 15.76 -5.94
C GLU A 231 20.43 16.43 -6.04
N TRP A 232 19.50 15.80 -6.77
CA TRP A 232 18.11 16.31 -6.83
C TRP A 232 17.46 16.24 -5.45
N ALA A 233 17.61 15.09 -4.76
CA ALA A 233 17.05 14.90 -3.42
C ALA A 233 17.65 15.91 -2.42
N ASN A 234 18.96 16.16 -2.50
CA ASN A 234 19.66 17.11 -1.63
C ASN A 234 19.24 18.57 -1.84
N SER A 235 18.74 18.92 -3.03
CA SER A 235 18.30 20.30 -3.35
C SER A 235 16.94 20.66 -2.75
N VAL A 236 16.19 19.68 -2.26
CA VAL A 236 14.86 19.91 -1.68
C VAL A 236 14.78 19.44 -0.23
N ARG A 237 13.85 20.01 0.51
CA ARG A 237 13.38 19.47 1.78
C ARG A 237 11.96 18.93 1.65
N ILE A 238 11.62 17.95 2.47
CA ILE A 238 10.25 17.48 2.64
C ILE A 238 9.55 18.37 3.66
N VAL A 239 8.37 18.86 3.28
CA VAL A 239 7.43 19.49 4.18
C VAL A 239 6.18 18.62 4.25
N PHE A 240 5.62 18.40 5.43
CA PHE A 240 4.36 17.70 5.65
C PHE A 240 3.24 18.74 5.71
N PRO A 241 2.57 19.07 4.58
CA PRO A 241 1.49 20.04 4.62
C PRO A 241 0.33 19.46 5.42
N LYS A 242 -0.33 20.30 6.18
CA LYS A 242 -1.57 19.93 6.86
C LYS A 242 -2.74 20.53 6.08
N PHE A 243 -3.91 19.94 6.18
CA PHE A 243 -5.13 20.65 5.85
C PHE A 243 -5.37 21.74 6.90
N GLN A 244 -6.11 22.80 6.59
CA GLN A 244 -6.41 23.87 7.55
C GLN A 244 -7.14 23.35 8.80
N ASP A 245 -7.96 22.31 8.64
CA ASP A 245 -8.64 21.61 9.74
C ASP A 245 -7.78 20.51 10.41
N GLY A 246 -6.52 20.35 9.99
CA GLY A 246 -5.52 19.48 10.58
C GLY A 246 -5.21 18.20 9.76
N GLY A 247 -4.06 17.63 10.07
CA GLY A 247 -3.57 16.36 9.51
C GLY A 247 -2.97 16.47 8.11
N THR A 248 -1.99 15.63 7.84
CA THR A 248 -1.39 15.43 6.52
C THR A 248 -2.13 14.32 5.78
N HIS A 249 -2.34 14.47 4.46
CA HIS A 249 -2.94 13.41 3.65
C HIS A 249 -2.05 12.17 3.64
N MET A 250 -2.57 11.10 4.21
CA MET A 250 -1.95 9.77 4.18
C MET A 250 -2.70 8.87 3.20
N ASN A 251 -1.97 8.00 2.53
CA ASN A 251 -2.56 6.91 1.77
C ASN A 251 -1.95 5.60 2.25
N VAL A 252 -2.63 4.49 2.05
CA VAL A 252 -2.23 3.19 2.56
C VAL A 252 -2.11 2.18 1.42
N SER A 253 -1.23 1.21 1.57
CA SER A 253 -1.40 -0.08 0.93
C SER A 253 -1.82 -1.08 1.99
N GLY A 254 -2.67 -2.01 1.62
CA GLY A 254 -3.26 -2.89 2.62
C GLY A 254 -3.69 -4.22 2.08
N VAL A 255 -4.29 -4.97 2.96
CA VAL A 255 -4.67 -6.37 2.81
C VAL A 255 -6.14 -6.56 3.15
N ALA A 256 -6.80 -7.47 2.46
CA ALA A 256 -8.14 -7.95 2.77
C ALA A 256 -8.21 -9.46 2.59
N MET A 257 -9.08 -10.13 3.29
CA MET A 257 -9.41 -11.54 3.08
C MET A 257 -10.56 -11.64 2.08
N THR A 258 -10.45 -12.54 1.11
CA THR A 258 -11.55 -12.76 0.16
C THR A 258 -12.72 -13.46 0.84
N LYS A 259 -13.95 -13.15 0.41
CA LYS A 259 -15.16 -13.81 0.91
C LYS A 259 -15.16 -15.31 0.66
N ALA A 260 -14.64 -15.72 -0.50
CA ALA A 260 -14.55 -17.10 -0.93
C ALA A 260 -13.34 -17.87 -0.39
N SER A 261 -12.43 -17.23 0.37
CA SER A 261 -11.16 -17.82 0.82
C SER A 261 -11.30 -19.30 1.19
N PRO A 262 -10.65 -20.22 0.47
CA PRO A 262 -10.68 -21.65 0.79
C PRO A 262 -9.76 -22.01 1.97
N ASN A 263 -8.77 -21.17 2.30
CA ASN A 263 -7.74 -21.43 3.32
C ASN A 263 -7.72 -20.35 4.41
N LYS A 264 -8.88 -20.03 4.98
CA LYS A 264 -9.08 -18.89 5.91
C LYS A 264 -8.08 -18.83 7.07
N ASP A 265 -7.80 -19.96 7.71
CA ASP A 265 -6.90 -20.00 8.88
C ASP A 265 -5.46 -19.65 8.50
N ASN A 266 -4.99 -20.14 7.36
CA ASN A 266 -3.65 -19.83 6.87
C ASN A 266 -3.58 -18.41 6.28
N ALA A 267 -4.66 -17.94 5.66
CA ALA A 267 -4.80 -16.55 5.22
C ALA A 267 -4.73 -15.58 6.41
N LEU A 268 -5.42 -15.89 7.51
CA LEU A 268 -5.35 -15.08 8.74
C LEU A 268 -3.93 -15.04 9.29
N LYS A 269 -3.24 -16.17 9.40
CA LYS A 269 -1.84 -16.23 9.85
C LYS A 269 -0.93 -15.36 8.99
N LEU A 270 -1.10 -15.39 7.66
CA LEU A 270 -0.33 -14.54 6.75
C LEU A 270 -0.63 -13.05 6.99
N ILE A 271 -1.89 -12.68 7.13
CA ILE A 271 -2.31 -11.27 7.34
C ILE A 271 -1.77 -10.74 8.67
N GLU A 272 -1.89 -11.53 9.74
CA GLU A 272 -1.34 -11.21 11.07
C GLU A 272 0.18 -11.05 11.00
N TRP A 273 0.88 -12.01 10.38
CA TRP A 273 2.35 -11.95 10.22
C TRP A 273 2.80 -10.71 9.43
N LEU A 274 2.07 -10.33 8.37
CA LEU A 274 2.36 -9.13 7.58
C LEU A 274 2.24 -7.82 8.39
N SER A 275 1.48 -7.82 9.48
CA SER A 275 1.35 -6.68 10.40
C SER A 275 2.41 -6.64 11.50
N GLY A 276 3.19 -7.72 11.67
CA GLY A 276 4.18 -7.85 12.73
C GLY A 276 5.54 -7.25 12.36
N ASP A 277 6.42 -7.12 13.38
CA ASP A 277 7.70 -6.42 13.28
C ASP A 277 8.59 -6.95 12.16
N THR A 278 8.77 -8.27 12.07
CA THR A 278 9.61 -8.90 11.03
C THR A 278 9.17 -8.52 9.61
N ALA A 279 7.87 -8.55 9.35
CA ALA A 279 7.36 -8.15 8.03
C ALA A 279 7.53 -6.64 7.79
N GLN A 280 7.35 -5.82 8.83
CA GLN A 280 7.50 -4.37 8.73
C GLN A 280 8.96 -3.95 8.52
N GLU A 281 9.92 -4.65 9.11
CA GLU A 281 11.35 -4.47 8.83
C GLU A 281 11.68 -4.79 7.36
N ILE A 282 11.21 -5.93 6.83
CA ILE A 282 11.37 -6.28 5.41
C ILE A 282 10.70 -5.24 4.50
N TYR A 283 9.52 -4.73 4.86
CA TYR A 283 8.87 -3.65 4.12
C TYR A 283 9.71 -2.37 4.10
N ALA A 284 10.34 -2.02 5.21
CA ALA A 284 11.18 -0.82 5.32
C ALA A 284 12.45 -0.93 4.46
N GLU A 285 13.06 -2.12 4.40
CA GLU A 285 14.24 -2.37 3.57
C GLU A 285 13.93 -2.40 2.06
N ALA A 286 12.76 -2.95 1.68
CA ALA A 286 12.36 -3.09 0.29
C ALA A 286 11.81 -1.81 -0.38
N ASN A 287 11.49 -0.77 0.40
CA ASN A 287 10.89 0.47 -0.06
C ASN A 287 11.71 1.67 0.36
#